data_9b1475f8315588d7acfc43d876f5f76d
#
_entry.id   9b1475f8315588d7acfc43d876f5f76d
#
_cell.length_a   1.000
_cell.length_b   1.000
_cell.length_c   1.000
_cell.angle_alpha   90.00
_cell.angle_beta   90.00
_cell.angle_gamma   90.00
#
_symmetry.space_group_name_H-M   'P 1'
#
loop_
_entity.id
_entity.type
_entity.pdbx_description
1 polymer ?
#
loop_
_entity_poly.entity_id
_entity_poly.type
_entity_poly.pdbx_seq_one_letter_code
_entity_poly.pdbx_strand_id
1 'polypeptide(L)'
;MLKGYAGDKIKVKLTITSLEEQPLKITDITSTIKDKIKYKLKTIEKGKVYNLEIKTSSGIKESFQGKIVLKTNSQKKPELEIAVIGTLEKEITAAPEYLYFGIIDASKDTIDPNSLERTITVSRVREHGLTIEKVEPSANWITAETETNKKGEKFTLIVKLDKDKLQKGQFREQVKIYTHYDKISEVVTIMLEGKVI
;
A
#
# COMPACT_ATOMS: atom_id res chain seq x y z
N MET A 1 -17.92 -3.93 1.82
CA MET A 1 -16.44 -3.97 1.79
C MET A 1 -15.95 -3.32 0.51
N LEU A 2 -14.95 -2.45 0.61
CA LEU A 2 -14.23 -1.81 -0.50
C LEU A 2 -12.91 -2.58 -0.69
N LYS A 3 -12.68 -3.17 -1.86
CA LYS A 3 -11.45 -3.94 -2.13
C LYS A 3 -10.83 -3.48 -3.45
N GLY A 4 -9.52 -3.27 -3.46
CA GLY A 4 -8.74 -2.86 -4.63
C GLY A 4 -7.30 -2.57 -4.28
N TYR A 5 -6.61 -1.81 -5.12
CA TYR A 5 -5.22 -1.43 -4.89
C TYR A 5 -5.11 -0.03 -4.29
N ALA A 6 -3.97 0.26 -3.69
CA ALA A 6 -3.62 1.57 -3.17
C ALA A 6 -3.80 2.65 -4.25
N GLY A 7 -4.51 3.73 -3.92
CA GLY A 7 -4.82 4.82 -4.85
C GLY A 7 -6.05 4.63 -5.74
N ASP A 8 -6.64 3.44 -5.79
CA ASP A 8 -7.84 3.18 -6.60
C ASP A 8 -9.06 3.98 -6.12
N LYS A 9 -9.89 4.36 -7.09
CA LYS A 9 -11.22 4.94 -6.84
C LYS A 9 -12.26 3.82 -6.75
N ILE A 10 -12.37 3.20 -5.57
CA ILE A 10 -13.28 2.10 -5.33
C ILE A 10 -14.64 2.64 -4.94
N LYS A 11 -15.71 2.06 -5.50
CA LYS A 11 -17.09 2.49 -5.27
C LYS A 11 -17.97 1.28 -4.96
N VAL A 12 -18.81 1.43 -3.94
CA VAL A 12 -19.85 0.46 -3.62
C VAL A 12 -21.18 1.17 -3.44
N LYS A 13 -22.27 0.45 -3.70
CA LYS A 13 -23.64 0.89 -3.42
C LYS A 13 -24.26 -0.06 -2.42
N LEU A 14 -24.98 0.49 -1.46
CA LEU A 14 -25.77 -0.21 -0.48
C LEU A 14 -27.22 0.26 -0.60
N THR A 15 -28.16 -0.67 -0.67
CA THR A 15 -29.59 -0.35 -0.65
C THR A 15 -30.12 -0.49 0.78
N ILE A 16 -30.85 0.51 1.24
CA ILE A 16 -31.52 0.55 2.53
C ILE A 16 -33.02 0.51 2.23
N THR A 17 -33.70 -0.52 2.73
CA THR A 17 -35.14 -0.70 2.51
C THR A 17 -35.85 -0.70 3.87
N SER A 18 -36.87 0.12 4.00
CA SER A 18 -37.79 0.07 5.16
C SER A 18 -38.84 -0.99 4.95
N LEU A 19 -39.03 -1.79 5.98
CA LEU A 19 -40.14 -2.76 6.10
C LEU A 19 -41.27 -2.25 7.02
N GLU A 20 -41.16 -1.01 7.48
CA GLU A 20 -42.17 -0.39 8.36
C GLU A 20 -43.29 0.22 7.52
N GLU A 21 -44.52 0.22 8.05
CA GLU A 21 -45.67 0.86 7.42
C GLU A 21 -45.50 2.38 7.35
N GLN A 22 -44.87 2.96 8.38
CA GLN A 22 -44.58 4.40 8.37
C GLN A 22 -43.40 4.73 7.48
N PRO A 23 -43.49 5.84 6.71
CA PRO A 23 -42.42 6.27 5.84
C PRO A 23 -41.12 6.56 6.61
N LEU A 24 -40.05 5.84 6.24
CA LEU A 24 -38.70 6.07 6.79
C LEU A 24 -38.17 7.42 6.31
N LYS A 25 -37.57 8.19 7.23
CA LYS A 25 -36.79 9.38 6.91
C LYS A 25 -35.38 9.21 7.50
N ILE A 26 -34.38 9.43 6.69
CA ILE A 26 -32.98 9.52 7.14
C ILE A 26 -32.71 11.01 7.37
N THR A 27 -32.48 11.39 8.63
CA THR A 27 -32.40 12.78 9.08
C THR A 27 -30.97 13.30 9.15
N ASP A 28 -30.00 12.40 9.36
CA ASP A 28 -28.60 12.77 9.43
C ASP A 28 -27.71 11.59 9.00
N ILE A 29 -26.50 11.91 8.50
CA ILE A 29 -25.49 10.94 8.11
C ILE A 29 -24.12 11.42 8.60
N THR A 30 -23.47 10.59 9.39
CA THR A 30 -22.10 10.85 9.87
C THR A 30 -21.16 9.69 9.55
N SER A 31 -19.86 9.92 9.58
CA SER A 31 -18.85 8.90 9.40
C SER A 31 -17.67 9.15 10.33
N THR A 32 -17.09 8.07 10.86
CA THR A 32 -15.85 8.11 11.65
C THR A 32 -14.59 8.20 10.80
N ILE A 33 -14.72 8.03 9.47
CA ILE A 33 -13.61 7.98 8.50
C ILE A 33 -13.84 8.94 7.32
N LYS A 34 -14.23 10.19 7.62
CA LYS A 34 -14.56 11.22 6.60
C LYS A 34 -13.40 11.55 5.67
N ASP A 35 -12.18 11.39 6.13
CA ASP A 35 -10.93 11.57 5.37
C ASP A 35 -10.68 10.43 4.38
N LYS A 36 -11.16 9.21 4.66
CA LYS A 36 -10.93 8.00 3.85
C LYS A 36 -11.98 7.77 2.79
N ILE A 37 -13.23 8.24 3.03
CA ILE A 37 -14.37 7.98 2.15
C ILE A 37 -15.19 9.23 1.88
N LYS A 38 -15.86 9.23 0.71
CA LYS A 38 -16.97 10.11 0.39
C LYS A 38 -18.22 9.27 0.25
N TYR A 39 -19.36 9.79 0.70
CA TYR A 39 -20.63 9.08 0.59
C TYR A 39 -21.73 10.01 0.11
N LYS A 40 -22.75 9.45 -0.55
CA LYS A 40 -23.93 10.13 -1.04
C LYS A 40 -25.16 9.26 -0.89
N LEU A 41 -26.20 9.79 -0.23
CA LEU A 41 -27.50 9.16 -0.15
C LEU A 41 -28.38 9.63 -1.30
N LYS A 42 -29.07 8.69 -1.94
CA LYS A 42 -30.11 8.96 -2.95
C LYS A 42 -31.41 8.29 -2.56
N THR A 43 -32.50 9.00 -2.60
CA THR A 43 -33.83 8.43 -2.46
C THR A 43 -34.23 7.78 -3.78
N ILE A 44 -34.60 6.50 -3.74
CA ILE A 44 -35.09 5.72 -4.87
C ILE A 44 -36.64 5.69 -4.83
N GLU A 45 -37.17 5.31 -3.66
CA GLU A 45 -38.59 5.36 -3.36
C GLU A 45 -38.79 6.11 -2.04
N LYS A 46 -39.56 7.20 -2.10
CA LYS A 46 -39.75 8.07 -0.94
C LYS A 46 -40.35 7.29 0.24
N GLY A 47 -39.67 7.35 1.37
CA GLY A 47 -40.08 6.68 2.61
C GLY A 47 -39.82 5.19 2.66
N LYS A 48 -39.31 4.56 1.60
CA LYS A 48 -39.09 3.11 1.54
C LYS A 48 -37.68 2.69 1.15
N VAL A 49 -37.15 3.25 0.06
CA VAL A 49 -35.89 2.75 -0.53
C VAL A 49 -34.91 3.89 -0.75
N TYR A 50 -33.70 3.70 -0.22
CA TYR A 50 -32.56 4.60 -0.35
C TYR A 50 -31.33 3.85 -0.83
N ASN A 51 -30.52 4.50 -1.66
CA ASN A 51 -29.20 4.01 -2.05
C ASN A 51 -28.11 4.87 -1.41
N LEU A 52 -27.26 4.25 -0.60
CA LEU A 52 -26.05 4.86 -0.10
C LEU A 52 -24.89 4.46 -1.00
N GLU A 53 -24.33 5.43 -1.70
CA GLU A 53 -23.14 5.29 -2.51
C GLU A 53 -21.94 5.68 -1.65
N ILE A 54 -20.95 4.80 -1.55
CA ILE A 54 -19.70 5.01 -0.80
C ILE A 54 -18.54 4.85 -1.78
N LYS A 55 -17.58 5.76 -1.75
CA LYS A 55 -16.37 5.70 -2.57
C LYS A 55 -15.14 6.11 -1.76
N THR A 56 -13.97 5.55 -2.10
CA THR A 56 -12.70 5.99 -1.52
C THR A 56 -12.43 7.45 -1.88
N SER A 57 -11.82 8.19 -0.95
CA SER A 57 -11.23 9.50 -1.23
C SER A 57 -9.99 9.33 -2.11
N SER A 58 -9.55 10.39 -2.78
CA SER A 58 -8.35 10.33 -3.61
C SER A 58 -7.10 10.13 -2.74
N GLY A 59 -6.14 9.34 -3.23
CA GLY A 59 -4.83 9.18 -2.60
C GLY A 59 -4.80 8.27 -1.36
N ILE A 60 -5.86 7.51 -1.09
CA ILE A 60 -5.84 6.53 0.00
C ILE A 60 -4.96 5.34 -0.41
N LYS A 61 -3.88 5.11 0.35
CA LYS A 61 -2.89 4.06 0.09
C LYS A 61 -2.94 2.91 1.08
N GLU A 62 -3.56 3.11 2.24
CA GLU A 62 -3.61 2.13 3.32
C GLU A 62 -5.02 1.61 3.53
N SER A 63 -5.11 0.35 3.95
CA SER A 63 -6.37 -0.26 4.38
C SER A 63 -6.95 0.51 5.56
N PHE A 64 -8.27 0.57 5.67
CA PHE A 64 -8.96 1.33 6.70
C PHE A 64 -10.23 0.63 7.14
N GLN A 65 -10.69 0.98 8.34
CA GLN A 65 -11.98 0.55 8.86
C GLN A 65 -12.66 1.68 9.64
N GLY A 66 -13.97 1.68 9.62
CA GLY A 66 -14.77 2.63 10.34
C GLY A 66 -16.25 2.39 10.13
N LYS A 67 -17.08 3.38 10.43
CA LYS A 67 -18.53 3.27 10.27
C LYS A 67 -19.15 4.53 9.71
N ILE A 68 -20.28 4.34 9.03
CA ILE A 68 -21.26 5.36 8.71
C ILE A 68 -22.46 5.14 9.62
N VAL A 69 -22.94 6.20 10.25
CA VAL A 69 -24.12 6.20 11.11
C VAL A 69 -25.19 7.04 10.42
N LEU A 70 -26.37 6.44 10.24
CA LEU A 70 -27.56 7.09 9.71
C LEU A 70 -28.55 7.28 10.84
N LYS A 71 -28.97 8.51 11.12
CA LYS A 71 -30.08 8.77 12.03
C LYS A 71 -31.41 8.70 11.28
N THR A 72 -32.40 8.09 11.89
CA THR A 72 -33.71 7.88 11.28
C THR A 72 -34.85 8.34 12.19
N ASN A 73 -36.05 8.43 11.63
CA ASN A 73 -37.27 8.66 12.40
C ASN A 73 -37.92 7.36 12.94
N SER A 74 -37.33 6.19 12.64
CA SER A 74 -37.86 4.92 13.11
C SER A 74 -37.63 4.76 14.61
N GLN A 75 -38.66 4.42 15.38
CA GLN A 75 -38.52 4.09 16.79
C GLN A 75 -37.83 2.75 17.03
N LYS A 76 -37.93 1.82 16.06
CA LYS A 76 -37.29 0.50 16.14
C LYS A 76 -35.80 0.55 15.78
N LYS A 77 -35.41 1.48 14.89
CA LYS A 77 -34.05 1.66 14.39
C LYS A 77 -33.71 3.14 14.30
N PRO A 78 -33.61 3.87 15.43
CA PRO A 78 -33.30 5.31 15.42
C PRO A 78 -31.93 5.61 14.83
N GLU A 79 -31.02 4.63 14.91
CA GLU A 79 -29.70 4.68 14.28
C GLU A 79 -29.40 3.37 13.53
N LEU A 80 -28.85 3.51 12.33
CA LEU A 80 -28.33 2.42 11.50
C LEU A 80 -26.82 2.59 11.38
N GLU A 81 -26.06 1.66 11.93
CA GLU A 81 -24.62 1.62 11.79
C GLU A 81 -24.22 0.72 10.60
N ILE A 82 -23.41 1.25 9.72
CA ILE A 82 -22.88 0.55 8.54
C ILE A 82 -21.38 0.46 8.71
N ALA A 83 -20.86 -0.74 8.98
CA ALA A 83 -19.43 -0.98 9.00
C ALA A 83 -18.84 -0.81 7.59
N VAL A 84 -17.77 -0.04 7.51
CA VAL A 84 -17.02 0.20 6.27
C VAL A 84 -15.60 -0.32 6.45
N ILE A 85 -15.24 -1.29 5.61
CA ILE A 85 -13.90 -1.87 5.59
C ILE A 85 -13.34 -1.64 4.19
N GLY A 86 -12.19 -0.99 4.11
CA GLY A 86 -11.38 -0.83 2.90
C GLY A 86 -10.14 -1.71 3.00
N THR A 87 -10.04 -2.71 2.13
CA THR A 87 -8.85 -3.55 2.00
C THR A 87 -8.12 -3.13 0.74
N LEU A 88 -6.94 -2.52 0.91
CA LEU A 88 -6.12 -2.02 -0.17
C LEU A 88 -4.82 -2.81 -0.22
N GLU A 89 -4.55 -3.40 -1.37
CA GLU A 89 -3.32 -4.14 -1.65
C GLU A 89 -2.28 -3.19 -2.24
N LYS A 90 -0.99 -3.46 -1.98
CA LYS A 90 0.10 -2.72 -2.63
C LYS A 90 0.13 -3.09 -4.11
N GLU A 91 0.36 -2.11 -4.96
CA GLU A 91 0.48 -2.34 -6.39
C GLU A 91 1.92 -2.66 -6.80
N ILE A 92 2.89 -2.11 -6.06
CA ILE A 92 4.31 -2.41 -6.24
C ILE A 92 4.74 -3.41 -5.17
N THR A 93 5.43 -4.45 -5.61
CA THR A 93 6.02 -5.47 -4.74
C THR A 93 7.53 -5.52 -4.97
N ALA A 94 8.27 -5.78 -3.91
CA ALA A 94 9.70 -6.08 -3.97
C ALA A 94 9.96 -7.39 -3.24
N ALA A 95 10.70 -8.28 -3.85
CA ALA A 95 11.00 -9.59 -3.30
C ALA A 95 12.48 -9.93 -3.50
N PRO A 96 13.20 -10.26 -2.41
CA PRO A 96 12.77 -10.22 -1.02
C PRO A 96 12.62 -8.79 -0.47
N GLU A 97 11.77 -8.60 0.55
CA GLU A 97 11.59 -7.30 1.23
C GLU A 97 12.73 -6.98 2.21
N TYR A 98 13.62 -7.93 2.44
CA TYR A 98 14.72 -7.84 3.39
C TYR A 98 15.95 -8.60 2.85
N LEU A 99 17.13 -8.00 2.95
CA LEU A 99 18.40 -8.58 2.51
C LEU A 99 19.28 -8.91 3.70
N TYR A 100 19.52 -10.19 3.90
CA TYR A 100 20.45 -10.67 4.90
C TYR A 100 21.79 -11.07 4.28
N PHE A 101 22.87 -10.44 4.71
CA PHE A 101 24.23 -10.70 4.23
C PHE A 101 25.02 -11.68 5.09
N GLY A 102 24.48 -12.02 6.29
CA GLY A 102 25.16 -12.96 7.19
C GLY A 102 26.36 -12.36 7.89
N ILE A 103 27.39 -13.19 8.08
CA ILE A 103 28.68 -12.78 8.64
C ILE A 103 29.67 -12.64 7.49
N ILE A 104 30.25 -11.46 7.36
CA ILE A 104 31.26 -11.11 6.36
C ILE A 104 32.60 -11.02 7.08
N ASP A 105 33.54 -11.90 6.72
CA ASP A 105 34.90 -11.87 7.25
C ASP A 105 35.75 -10.96 6.35
N ALA A 106 35.89 -9.69 6.75
CA ALA A 106 36.62 -8.69 5.99
C ALA A 106 38.16 -8.86 6.06
N SER A 107 38.65 -9.72 6.93
CA SER A 107 40.10 -10.00 7.05
C SER A 107 40.65 -10.92 5.95
N LYS A 108 39.77 -11.62 5.25
CA LYS A 108 40.16 -12.51 4.17
C LYS A 108 40.53 -11.74 2.91
N ASP A 109 41.67 -12.08 2.31
CA ASP A 109 42.13 -11.50 1.06
C ASP A 109 41.16 -11.75 -0.10
N THR A 110 40.48 -12.92 -0.07
CA THR A 110 39.45 -13.30 -1.04
C THR A 110 38.12 -13.54 -0.32
N ILE A 111 37.19 -12.62 -0.51
CA ILE A 111 35.78 -12.81 -0.14
C ILE A 111 35.04 -13.30 -1.39
N ASP A 112 34.18 -14.31 -1.24
CA ASP A 112 33.30 -14.73 -2.31
C ASP A 112 32.43 -13.53 -2.75
N PRO A 113 32.54 -13.05 -4.00
CA PRO A 113 31.73 -11.92 -4.49
C PRO A 113 30.25 -12.11 -4.27
N ASN A 114 29.75 -13.34 -4.34
CA ASN A 114 28.34 -13.65 -4.12
C ASN A 114 27.90 -13.40 -2.67
N SER A 115 28.83 -13.42 -1.71
CA SER A 115 28.52 -13.09 -0.30
C SER A 115 28.20 -11.61 -0.11
N LEU A 116 28.73 -10.75 -0.98
CA LEU A 116 28.57 -9.30 -0.96
C LEU A 116 27.47 -8.79 -1.90
N GLU A 117 26.80 -9.66 -2.62
CA GLU A 117 25.77 -9.28 -3.58
C GLU A 117 24.42 -9.92 -3.23
N ARG A 118 23.35 -9.16 -3.39
CA ARG A 118 21.98 -9.64 -3.30
C ARG A 118 21.14 -9.03 -4.39
N THR A 119 20.12 -9.77 -4.82
CA THR A 119 19.20 -9.31 -5.85
C THR A 119 17.80 -9.14 -5.30
N ILE A 120 17.09 -8.14 -5.78
CA ILE A 120 15.69 -7.86 -5.47
C ILE A 120 14.93 -7.77 -6.78
N THR A 121 13.80 -8.43 -6.86
CA THR A 121 12.85 -8.22 -7.94
C THR A 121 11.84 -7.17 -7.52
N VAL A 122 11.77 -6.06 -8.25
CA VAL A 122 10.70 -5.05 -8.11
C VAL A 122 9.72 -5.24 -9.25
N SER A 123 8.44 -5.42 -8.92
CA SER A 123 7.40 -5.69 -9.92
C SER A 123 6.10 -4.97 -9.59
N ARG A 124 5.33 -4.70 -10.64
CA ARG A 124 3.97 -4.21 -10.54
C ARG A 124 3.00 -5.37 -10.69
N VAL A 125 1.98 -5.44 -9.82
CA VAL A 125 0.96 -6.49 -9.83
C VAL A 125 0.06 -6.35 -11.05
N ARG A 126 -0.32 -5.13 -11.40
CA ARG A 126 -1.03 -4.81 -12.65
C ARG A 126 -0.01 -4.51 -13.75
N GLU A 127 -0.20 -5.12 -14.90
CA GLU A 127 0.74 -5.03 -16.01
C GLU A 127 0.88 -3.60 -16.55
N HIS A 128 2.14 -3.23 -16.90
CA HIS A 128 2.61 -2.01 -17.59
C HIS A 128 2.75 -0.73 -16.75
N GLY A 129 3.65 0.10 -17.19
CA GLY A 129 3.84 1.48 -16.73
C GLY A 129 4.72 1.67 -15.50
N LEU A 130 5.31 0.61 -14.91
CA LEU A 130 6.30 0.77 -13.84
C LEU A 130 7.61 1.35 -14.39
N THR A 131 8.11 2.38 -13.70
CA THR A 131 9.46 2.92 -13.89
C THR A 131 10.15 3.06 -12.55
N ILE A 132 11.47 2.86 -12.53
CA ILE A 132 12.32 3.21 -11.39
C ILE A 132 12.98 4.54 -11.71
N GLU A 133 12.65 5.57 -10.95
CA GLU A 133 13.17 6.92 -11.15
C GLU A 133 14.55 7.11 -10.50
N LYS A 134 14.73 6.51 -9.32
CA LYS A 134 15.95 6.64 -8.52
C LYS A 134 16.06 5.45 -7.57
N VAL A 135 17.30 5.05 -7.30
CA VAL A 135 17.67 4.15 -6.20
C VAL A 135 18.62 4.88 -5.28
N GLU A 136 18.38 4.82 -3.99
CA GLU A 136 19.11 5.59 -2.97
C GLU A 136 19.51 4.68 -1.80
N PRO A 137 20.75 4.18 -1.77
CA PRO A 137 21.31 3.50 -0.61
C PRO A 137 21.54 4.49 0.54
N SER A 138 21.37 4.05 1.80
CA SER A 138 21.60 4.86 3.00
C SER A 138 23.07 5.05 3.35
N ALA A 139 23.97 4.22 2.82
CA ALA A 139 25.40 4.27 3.09
C ALA A 139 26.22 4.26 1.79
N ASN A 140 27.38 4.93 1.80
CA ASN A 140 28.27 5.07 0.65
C ASN A 140 29.06 3.81 0.27
N TRP A 141 28.98 2.77 1.08
CA TRP A 141 29.54 1.45 0.85
C TRP A 141 28.50 0.47 0.28
N ILE A 142 27.30 0.95 -0.03
CA ILE A 142 26.27 0.18 -0.71
C ILE A 142 26.07 0.77 -2.08
N THR A 143 26.14 -0.06 -3.11
CA THR A 143 25.75 0.28 -4.48
C THR A 143 24.50 -0.50 -4.85
N ALA A 144 23.67 0.10 -5.71
CA ALA A 144 22.45 -0.55 -6.17
C ALA A 144 22.22 -0.19 -7.64
N GLU A 145 22.24 -1.20 -8.50
CA GLU A 145 22.06 -1.09 -9.94
C GLU A 145 20.76 -1.74 -10.37
N THR A 146 20.10 -1.17 -11.37
CA THR A 146 18.84 -1.69 -11.89
C THR A 146 19.04 -2.30 -13.26
N GLU A 147 18.52 -3.52 -13.43
CA GLU A 147 18.38 -4.17 -14.73
C GLU A 147 16.89 -4.30 -15.07
N THR A 148 16.55 -3.97 -16.31
CA THR A 148 15.19 -4.09 -16.82
C THR A 148 14.95 -5.50 -17.36
N ASN A 149 14.17 -6.31 -16.69
CA ASN A 149 13.84 -7.67 -17.15
C ASN A 149 12.66 -7.66 -18.11
N LYS A 150 11.60 -6.90 -17.75
CA LYS A 150 10.42 -6.69 -18.58
C LYS A 150 9.99 -5.23 -18.44
N LYS A 151 10.16 -4.47 -19.53
CA LYS A 151 9.92 -3.02 -19.53
C LYS A 151 8.50 -2.70 -19.04
N GLY A 152 8.44 -1.84 -18.01
CA GLY A 152 7.19 -1.38 -17.40
C GLY A 152 6.52 -2.35 -16.45
N GLU A 153 7.10 -3.53 -16.19
CA GLU A 153 6.50 -4.54 -15.32
C GLU A 153 7.46 -5.04 -14.23
N LYS A 154 8.69 -5.36 -14.60
CA LYS A 154 9.63 -6.05 -13.72
C LYS A 154 11.06 -5.56 -13.90
N PHE A 155 11.71 -5.27 -12.78
CA PHE A 155 13.09 -4.86 -12.68
C PHE A 155 13.83 -5.76 -11.70
N THR A 156 15.09 -6.05 -11.95
CA THR A 156 16.01 -6.62 -10.95
C THR A 156 16.88 -5.48 -10.43
N LEU A 157 16.95 -5.37 -9.12
CA LEU A 157 17.91 -4.51 -8.43
C LEU A 157 19.02 -5.38 -7.87
N ILE A 158 20.25 -5.06 -8.24
CA ILE A 158 21.47 -5.73 -7.76
C ILE A 158 22.09 -4.82 -6.71
N VAL A 159 22.09 -5.28 -5.46
CA VAL A 159 22.68 -4.57 -4.31
C VAL A 159 24.01 -5.19 -3.96
N LYS A 160 25.08 -4.38 -3.96
CA LYS A 160 26.45 -4.81 -3.66
C LYS A 160 27.02 -4.02 -2.50
N LEU A 161 27.80 -4.69 -1.67
CA LEU A 161 28.56 -4.08 -0.59
C LEU A 161 30.02 -3.89 -1.03
N ASP A 162 30.55 -2.69 -0.81
CA ASP A 162 31.94 -2.36 -1.06
C ASP A 162 32.81 -2.85 0.11
N LYS A 163 33.56 -3.94 -0.12
CA LYS A 163 34.41 -4.58 0.88
C LYS A 163 35.36 -3.59 1.58
N ASP A 164 35.96 -2.69 0.78
CA ASP A 164 37.05 -1.82 1.25
C ASP A 164 36.54 -0.69 2.18
N LYS A 165 35.23 -0.48 2.19
CA LYS A 165 34.58 0.53 3.05
C LYS A 165 33.79 -0.07 4.22
N LEU A 166 33.70 -1.41 4.29
CA LEU A 166 33.00 -2.07 5.42
C LEU A 166 33.74 -1.87 6.73
N GLN A 167 33.02 -1.55 7.78
CA GLN A 167 33.55 -1.43 9.14
C GLN A 167 33.11 -2.63 9.99
N LYS A 168 34.00 -3.09 10.89
CA LYS A 168 33.66 -4.15 11.85
C LYS A 168 32.45 -3.80 12.69
N GLY A 169 31.58 -4.76 12.87
CA GLY A 169 30.36 -4.59 13.66
C GLY A 169 29.10 -5.07 12.95
N GLN A 170 27.98 -4.95 13.63
CA GLN A 170 26.68 -5.16 13.00
C GLN A 170 26.28 -3.93 12.19
N PHE A 171 25.67 -4.16 11.05
CA PHE A 171 25.06 -3.07 10.27
C PHE A 171 23.59 -3.35 10.02
N ARG A 172 22.82 -2.27 9.95
CA ARG A 172 21.43 -2.26 9.54
C ARG A 172 21.18 -1.00 8.71
N GLU A 173 21.03 -1.20 7.43
CA GLU A 173 20.93 -0.15 6.43
C GLU A 173 19.69 -0.33 5.57
N GLN A 174 19.45 0.60 4.65
CA GLN A 174 18.30 0.55 3.75
C GLN A 174 18.66 1.01 2.34
N VAL A 175 17.90 0.49 1.38
CA VAL A 175 17.87 1.01 0.01
C VAL A 175 16.45 1.49 -0.28
N LYS A 176 16.30 2.76 -0.67
CA LYS A 176 15.03 3.33 -1.13
C LYS A 176 14.96 3.28 -2.64
N ILE A 177 13.87 2.75 -3.15
CA ILE A 177 13.57 2.62 -4.57
C ILE A 177 12.39 3.54 -4.87
N TYR A 178 12.63 4.59 -5.62
CA TYR A 178 11.60 5.54 -6.04
C TYR A 178 10.99 5.02 -7.33
N THR A 179 9.72 4.68 -7.27
CA THR A 179 8.97 4.11 -8.38
C THR A 179 7.89 5.06 -8.84
N HIS A 180 7.58 5.01 -10.13
CA HIS A 180 6.48 5.77 -10.71
C HIS A 180 5.65 4.88 -11.64
N TYR A 181 4.32 5.01 -11.56
CA TYR A 181 3.35 4.33 -12.43
C TYR A 181 2.05 5.12 -12.50
N ASP A 182 1.45 5.22 -13.67
CA ASP A 182 0.20 5.94 -13.99
C ASP A 182 0.17 7.41 -13.52
N LYS A 183 0.47 7.95 -12.61
CA LYS A 183 0.51 9.29 -11.97
C LYS A 183 0.75 9.15 -10.48
N ILE A 184 1.26 7.99 -10.05
CA ILE A 184 1.51 7.69 -8.66
C ILE A 184 3.01 7.49 -8.50
N SER A 185 3.61 8.23 -7.58
CA SER A 185 4.99 7.96 -7.11
C SER A 185 4.91 7.25 -5.77
N GLU A 186 5.70 6.19 -5.64
CA GLU A 186 5.78 5.37 -4.44
C GLU A 186 7.24 5.07 -4.11
N VAL A 187 7.57 5.00 -2.82
CA VAL A 187 8.90 4.63 -2.34
C VAL A 187 8.83 3.26 -1.69
N VAL A 188 9.56 2.31 -2.25
CA VAL A 188 9.76 0.99 -1.68
C VAL A 188 11.07 1.01 -0.89
N THR A 189 11.04 0.61 0.36
CA THR A 189 12.22 0.57 1.22
C THR A 189 12.58 -0.88 1.52
N ILE A 190 13.84 -1.25 1.22
CA ILE A 190 14.40 -2.58 1.49
C ILE A 190 15.42 -2.44 2.60
N MET A 191 15.28 -3.24 3.64
CA MET A 191 16.22 -3.28 4.74
C MET A 191 17.35 -4.27 4.45
N LEU A 192 18.57 -3.88 4.84
CA LEU A 192 19.78 -4.70 4.73
C LEU A 192 20.36 -4.92 6.11
N GLU A 193 20.79 -6.12 6.41
CA GLU A 193 21.40 -6.45 7.69
C GLU A 193 22.53 -7.49 7.53
N GLY A 194 23.56 -7.35 8.37
CA GLY A 194 24.67 -8.29 8.44
C GLY A 194 25.64 -7.94 9.55
N LYS A 195 26.73 -8.70 9.62
CA LYS A 195 27.82 -8.48 10.59
C LYS A 195 29.17 -8.62 9.90
N VAL A 196 30.04 -7.66 10.10
CA VAL A 196 31.43 -7.69 9.64
C VAL A 196 32.34 -8.08 10.82
N ILE A 197 33.24 -9.05 10.61
CA ILE A 197 34.23 -9.52 11.58
C ILE A 197 35.65 -9.36 11.09
#